data_18205c8b3eb2dcb022677e3f58712ed0
#
_entry.id   18205c8b3eb2dcb022677e3f58712ed0
#
_cell.length_a   1.000
_cell.length_b   1.000
_cell.length_c   1.000
_cell.angle_alpha   90.00
_cell.angle_beta   90.00
_cell.angle_gamma   90.00
#
_symmetry.space_group_name_H-M   'P 1'
#
loop_
_entity.id
_entity.type
_entity.pdbx_description
1 polymer ?
#
loop_
_entity_poly.entity_id
_entity_poly.type
_entity_poly.pdbx_seq_one_letter_code
_entity_poly.pdbx_strand_id
1 'polypeptide(L)'
;MAGPTEEIIDDLDMISKLSKPIKELNWLERSLLFAELAKLSYYSDSQVTKVFQAAGIGEIQFIEHDGAQAYILGTDDDCMIICRGTEPGEWNDVKADANAFTVMTEVGRLHSGFNAEVDDLWPLLEQSVEENQRPMWFAGHSLGGAMATICAGRCKMSNIPSNPSAIFTFGSPRVGNKRYINFVRVPHYRWVNNNDVVTRVPPTWLGYRHSGQEIYLDSDGELSRLTSWRRFSDRMRGVGGALLRWEIDYFADHSMVQYIHHIQNALDQHRCGKSDYRLSHPLLPEVTAT
;
A
#
# COMPACT_ATOMS: atom_id res chain seq x y z
N MET A 1 26.50 25.48 12.51
CA MET A 1 25.25 24.74 12.68
C MET A 1 25.49 23.40 12.02
N ALA A 2 25.65 22.35 12.81
CA ALA A 2 25.91 21.01 12.33
C ALA A 2 24.59 20.45 11.70
N GLY A 3 24.66 19.92 10.47
CA GLY A 3 23.57 19.23 9.85
C GLY A 3 23.23 17.93 10.61
N PRO A 4 22.03 17.36 10.44
CA PRO A 4 21.66 16.12 11.10
C PRO A 4 22.58 14.99 10.64
N THR A 5 23.14 14.35 11.64
CA THR A 5 24.27 13.45 11.62
C THR A 5 23.94 12.07 11.01
N GLU A 6 24.96 11.45 10.49
CA GLU A 6 25.14 10.10 9.90
C GLU A 6 24.55 8.91 10.70
N GLU A 7 23.88 9.10 11.82
CA GLU A 7 23.39 8.03 12.71
C GLU A 7 22.07 7.37 12.27
N ILE A 8 21.40 7.87 11.22
CA ILE A 8 20.09 7.30 10.76
C ILE A 8 20.27 6.26 9.65
N ILE A 9 21.48 6.04 9.15
CA ILE A 9 21.74 5.18 7.98
C ILE A 9 21.69 3.68 8.34
N ASP A 10 21.88 3.31 9.60
CA ASP A 10 21.95 1.89 10.01
C ASP A 10 20.59 1.14 10.03
N ASP A 11 19.46 1.85 9.83
CA ASP A 11 18.11 1.25 9.86
C ASP A 11 17.50 1.03 8.45
N LEU A 12 18.27 1.31 7.39
CA LEU A 12 17.86 1.11 6.00
C LEU A 12 18.26 -0.28 5.51
N ASP A 13 17.58 -1.31 5.97
CA ASP A 13 17.75 -2.67 5.47
C ASP A 13 16.41 -3.31 5.12
N MET A 14 16.48 -4.36 4.31
CA MET A 14 15.35 -5.24 3.97
C MET A 14 15.60 -6.64 4.49
N ILE A 15 14.63 -7.18 5.20
CA ILE A 15 14.60 -8.58 5.63
C ILE A 15 14.32 -9.48 4.42
N SER A 16 13.42 -9.03 3.55
CA SER A 16 13.03 -9.74 2.34
C SER A 16 14.16 -9.75 1.31
N LYS A 17 14.39 -10.92 0.69
CA LYS A 17 15.32 -11.08 -0.42
C LYS A 17 14.60 -11.76 -1.59
N LEU A 18 14.75 -11.19 -2.78
CA LEU A 18 14.17 -11.72 -4.02
C LEU A 18 15.19 -12.62 -4.71
N SER A 19 15.06 -13.92 -4.50
CA SER A 19 15.85 -14.96 -5.17
C SER A 19 15.00 -15.86 -6.08
N LYS A 20 13.72 -15.57 -6.20
CA LYS A 20 12.72 -16.28 -6.99
C LYS A 20 11.58 -15.33 -7.36
N PRO A 21 10.78 -15.66 -8.39
CA PRO A 21 9.61 -14.85 -8.77
C PRO A 21 8.65 -14.57 -7.59
N ILE A 22 8.12 -13.36 -7.54
CA ILE A 22 7.20 -12.93 -6.45
C ILE A 22 5.98 -13.86 -6.35
N LYS A 23 5.50 -14.40 -7.46
CA LYS A 23 4.38 -15.35 -7.47
C LYS A 23 4.65 -16.64 -6.66
N GLU A 24 5.90 -16.99 -6.43
CA GLU A 24 6.32 -18.19 -5.67
C GLU A 24 6.47 -17.91 -4.15
N LEU A 25 6.47 -16.65 -3.76
CA LEU A 25 6.38 -16.28 -2.35
C LEU A 25 4.97 -16.55 -1.82
N ASN A 26 4.85 -16.93 -0.55
CA ASN A 26 3.54 -16.98 0.07
C ASN A 26 3.00 -15.54 0.32
N TRP A 27 1.72 -15.42 0.66
CA TRP A 27 1.07 -14.11 0.77
C TRP A 27 1.63 -13.23 1.91
N LEU A 28 2.13 -13.82 3.02
CA LEU A 28 2.79 -13.08 4.10
C LEU A 28 4.18 -12.60 3.68
N GLU A 29 4.95 -13.44 2.99
CA GLU A 29 6.26 -13.05 2.44
C GLU A 29 6.11 -11.91 1.43
N ARG A 30 5.11 -11.99 0.54
CA ARG A 30 4.78 -10.87 -0.37
C ARG A 30 4.41 -9.62 0.41
N SER A 31 3.57 -9.76 1.44
CA SER A 31 3.14 -8.60 2.24
C SER A 31 4.30 -7.93 2.96
N LEU A 32 5.24 -8.72 3.51
CA LEU A 32 6.45 -8.17 4.13
C LEU A 32 7.30 -7.44 3.10
N LEU A 33 7.60 -8.08 1.96
CA LEU A 33 8.35 -7.47 0.86
C LEU A 33 7.77 -6.10 0.47
N PHE A 34 6.46 -6.05 0.18
CA PHE A 34 5.83 -4.80 -0.25
C PHE A 34 5.69 -3.77 0.86
N ALA A 35 5.61 -4.18 2.14
CA ALA A 35 5.66 -3.26 3.27
C ALA A 35 7.04 -2.58 3.39
N GLU A 36 8.11 -3.36 3.24
CA GLU A 36 9.48 -2.84 3.25
C GLU A 36 9.73 -1.89 2.08
N LEU A 37 9.31 -2.27 0.87
CA LEU A 37 9.41 -1.40 -0.31
C LEU A 37 8.62 -0.10 -0.13
N ALA A 38 7.41 -0.17 0.42
CA ALA A 38 6.59 1.01 0.71
C ALA A 38 7.22 1.91 1.80
N LYS A 39 7.92 1.34 2.80
CA LYS A 39 8.71 2.11 3.76
C LYS A 39 9.88 2.80 3.07
N LEU A 40 10.63 2.07 2.27
CA LEU A 40 11.81 2.58 1.61
C LEU A 40 11.51 3.64 0.56
N SER A 41 10.29 3.69 0.02
CA SER A 41 9.90 4.74 -0.94
C SER A 41 9.91 6.16 -0.34
N TYR A 42 9.97 6.32 0.98
CA TYR A 42 10.09 7.61 1.64
C TYR A 42 11.52 8.17 1.67
N TYR A 43 12.51 7.37 1.29
CA TYR A 43 13.91 7.77 1.28
C TYR A 43 14.37 8.12 -0.13
N SER A 44 15.45 8.90 -0.24
CA SER A 44 16.01 9.30 -1.53
C SER A 44 16.62 8.10 -2.26
N ASP A 45 16.65 8.18 -3.60
CA ASP A 45 17.23 7.15 -4.46
C ASP A 45 18.67 6.77 -4.05
N SER A 46 19.51 7.76 -3.72
CA SER A 46 20.90 7.52 -3.27
C SER A 46 21.00 6.70 -1.98
N GLN A 47 19.98 6.77 -1.10
CA GLN A 47 19.96 6.04 0.16
C GLN A 47 19.49 4.59 -0.05
N VAL A 48 18.50 4.35 -0.91
CA VAL A 48 17.85 3.05 -1.02
C VAL A 48 18.38 2.16 -2.14
N THR A 49 19.08 2.70 -3.14
CA THR A 49 19.59 1.93 -4.28
C THR A 49 20.39 0.71 -3.85
N LYS A 50 21.34 0.87 -2.90
CA LYS A 50 22.15 -0.26 -2.41
C LYS A 50 21.31 -1.29 -1.65
N VAL A 51 20.28 -0.85 -0.93
CA VAL A 51 19.37 -1.72 -0.17
C VAL A 51 18.55 -2.57 -1.15
N PHE A 52 18.00 -1.95 -2.19
CA PHE A 52 17.25 -2.66 -3.24
C PHE A 52 18.13 -3.67 -3.96
N GLN A 53 19.36 -3.28 -4.36
CA GLN A 53 20.31 -4.18 -5.00
C GLN A 53 20.68 -5.37 -4.10
N ALA A 54 20.93 -5.13 -2.80
CA ALA A 54 21.19 -6.19 -1.83
C ALA A 54 19.98 -7.11 -1.58
N ALA A 55 18.77 -6.63 -1.89
CA ALA A 55 17.56 -7.44 -1.84
C ALA A 55 17.28 -8.23 -3.14
N GLY A 56 18.12 -8.10 -4.17
CA GLY A 56 17.97 -8.81 -5.46
C GLY A 56 17.18 -8.02 -6.51
N ILE A 57 17.01 -6.71 -6.32
CA ILE A 57 16.33 -5.82 -7.28
C ILE A 57 17.40 -5.15 -8.14
N GLY A 58 17.44 -5.49 -9.42
CA GLY A 58 18.50 -5.04 -10.34
C GLY A 58 18.15 -3.77 -11.11
N GLU A 59 16.86 -3.57 -11.41
CA GLU A 59 16.36 -2.38 -12.11
C GLU A 59 15.72 -1.44 -11.10
N ILE A 60 16.21 -0.20 -11.03
CA ILE A 60 15.74 0.80 -10.07
C ILE A 60 15.59 2.13 -10.81
N GLN A 61 14.37 2.62 -10.91
CA GLN A 61 14.06 3.91 -11.49
C GLN A 61 13.21 4.71 -10.51
N PHE A 62 13.71 5.85 -10.07
CA PHE A 62 12.95 6.84 -9.31
C PHE A 62 12.31 7.81 -10.29
N ILE A 63 11.03 8.07 -10.10
CA ILE A 63 10.27 9.06 -10.87
C ILE A 63 9.62 10.06 -9.92
N GLU A 64 9.65 11.33 -10.34
CA GLU A 64 9.06 12.45 -9.61
C GLU A 64 8.51 13.48 -10.59
N HIS A 65 7.32 13.99 -10.31
CA HIS A 65 6.73 15.12 -11.00
C HIS A 65 5.76 15.84 -10.06
N ASP A 66 5.89 17.16 -9.93
CA ASP A 66 5.06 18.04 -9.09
C ASP A 66 4.84 17.55 -7.64
N GLY A 67 5.88 16.91 -7.06
CA GLY A 67 5.85 16.37 -5.70
C GLY A 67 5.30 14.95 -5.61
N ALA A 68 4.61 14.44 -6.61
CA ALA A 68 4.23 13.03 -6.69
C ALA A 68 5.47 12.17 -7.01
N GLN A 69 5.65 11.07 -6.27
CA GLN A 69 6.87 10.25 -6.35
C GLN A 69 6.54 8.75 -6.39
N ALA A 70 7.33 8.01 -7.18
CA ALA A 70 7.26 6.56 -7.20
C ALA A 70 8.59 5.92 -7.59
N TYR A 71 8.75 4.65 -7.25
CA TYR A 71 9.80 3.78 -7.77
C TYR A 71 9.21 2.77 -8.75
N ILE A 72 9.92 2.57 -9.87
CA ILE A 72 9.73 1.41 -10.74
C ILE A 72 10.93 0.50 -10.48
N LEU A 73 10.63 -0.68 -9.94
CA LEU A 73 11.63 -1.65 -9.52
C LEU A 73 11.48 -2.93 -10.34
N GLY A 74 12.59 -3.53 -10.74
CA GLY A 74 12.56 -4.73 -11.56
C GLY A 74 13.56 -5.79 -11.14
N THR A 75 13.14 -7.05 -11.34
CA THR A 75 13.98 -8.24 -11.39
C THR A 75 13.84 -8.87 -12.77
N ASP A 76 14.54 -9.95 -13.05
CA ASP A 76 14.34 -10.69 -14.30
C ASP A 76 12.90 -11.19 -14.49
N ASP A 77 12.19 -11.45 -13.39
CA ASP A 77 10.88 -12.09 -13.38
C ASP A 77 9.70 -11.12 -13.13
N ASP A 78 9.93 -10.00 -12.45
CA ASP A 78 8.84 -9.17 -11.92
C ASP A 78 9.11 -7.67 -12.12
N CYS A 79 8.04 -6.87 -12.28
CA CYS A 79 8.05 -5.41 -12.24
C CYS A 79 7.18 -4.92 -11.08
N MET A 80 7.69 -3.98 -10.30
CA MET A 80 7.01 -3.45 -9.12
C MET A 80 6.91 -1.93 -9.21
N ILE A 81 5.72 -1.38 -9.00
CA ILE A 81 5.46 0.06 -8.94
C ILE A 81 5.13 0.40 -7.50
N ILE A 82 6.00 1.18 -6.86
CA ILE A 82 5.89 1.55 -5.46
C ILE A 82 5.64 3.06 -5.36
N CYS A 83 4.41 3.43 -5.05
CA CYS A 83 4.04 4.84 -4.90
C CYS A 83 4.36 5.32 -3.50
N ARG A 84 5.05 6.46 -3.41
CA ARG A 84 5.33 7.13 -2.14
C ARG A 84 4.08 7.87 -1.66
N GLY A 85 3.83 7.81 -0.36
CA GLY A 85 2.81 8.62 0.30
C GLY A 85 3.38 9.98 0.75
N THR A 86 2.47 10.82 1.26
CA THR A 86 2.82 12.10 1.88
C THR A 86 3.44 11.88 3.26
N GLU A 87 4.40 12.70 3.64
CA GLU A 87 5.00 12.67 4.98
C GLU A 87 3.94 12.92 6.07
N PRO A 88 4.05 12.28 7.25
CA PRO A 88 3.06 12.41 8.32
C PRO A 88 2.76 13.86 8.74
N GLY A 89 3.75 14.75 8.65
CA GLY A 89 3.60 16.18 8.97
C GLY A 89 2.73 16.96 7.98
N GLU A 90 2.65 16.53 6.74
CA GLU A 90 1.91 17.18 5.66
C GLU A 90 0.45 16.67 5.52
N TRP A 91 0.12 15.60 6.25
CA TRP A 91 -1.22 14.99 6.23
C TRP A 91 -2.33 15.93 6.70
N ASN A 92 -2.02 16.96 7.51
CA ASN A 92 -3.00 17.93 7.94
C ASN A 92 -3.52 18.76 6.76
N ASP A 93 -2.69 19.02 5.76
CA ASP A 93 -3.08 19.73 4.54
C ASP A 93 -3.93 18.83 3.65
N VAL A 94 -3.58 17.55 3.51
CA VAL A 94 -4.40 16.56 2.80
C VAL A 94 -5.75 16.33 3.48
N LYS A 95 -5.84 16.41 4.82
CA LYS A 95 -7.12 16.39 5.55
C LYS A 95 -7.94 17.66 5.35
N ALA A 96 -7.30 18.82 5.30
CA ALA A 96 -7.99 20.09 5.08
C ALA A 96 -8.57 20.17 3.66
N ASP A 97 -7.85 19.62 2.67
CA ASP A 97 -8.32 19.41 1.30
C ASP A 97 -9.23 18.18 1.14
N ALA A 98 -9.52 17.47 2.22
CA ALA A 98 -10.48 16.37 2.26
C ALA A 98 -11.95 16.81 2.00
N ASN A 99 -12.14 17.94 1.35
CA ASN A 99 -13.27 18.18 0.46
C ASN A 99 -13.23 17.06 -0.57
N ALA A 100 -13.98 15.99 -0.27
CA ALA A 100 -14.01 14.75 -1.03
C ALA A 100 -14.64 14.97 -2.43
N PHE A 101 -14.05 15.92 -3.17
CA PHE A 101 -14.40 16.16 -4.57
C PHE A 101 -14.03 14.92 -5.36
N THR A 102 -14.97 14.50 -6.19
CA THR A 102 -14.74 13.39 -7.10
C THR A 102 -14.57 13.90 -8.51
N VAL A 103 -13.62 13.33 -9.23
CA VAL A 103 -13.51 13.43 -10.66
C VAL A 103 -14.22 12.25 -11.34
N MET A 104 -14.90 12.52 -12.42
CA MET A 104 -15.55 11.47 -13.24
C MET A 104 -14.53 10.85 -14.17
N THR A 105 -14.51 9.53 -14.18
CA THR A 105 -13.80 8.74 -15.19
C THR A 105 -14.82 7.91 -15.99
N GLU A 106 -14.40 7.29 -17.09
CA GLU A 106 -15.26 6.40 -17.88
C GLU A 106 -15.82 5.24 -17.07
N VAL A 107 -15.07 4.79 -16.07
CA VAL A 107 -15.35 3.58 -15.26
C VAL A 107 -15.86 3.86 -13.86
N GLY A 108 -16.04 5.14 -13.48
CA GLY A 108 -16.57 5.51 -12.18
C GLY A 108 -16.09 6.87 -11.69
N ARG A 109 -16.13 7.10 -10.36
CA ARG A 109 -15.65 8.33 -9.72
C ARG A 109 -14.47 8.05 -8.83
N LEU A 110 -13.46 8.89 -8.91
CA LEU A 110 -12.24 8.89 -8.09
C LEU A 110 -12.17 10.14 -7.22
N HIS A 111 -11.41 10.07 -6.15
CA HIS A 111 -10.99 11.24 -5.39
C HIS A 111 -10.10 12.13 -6.26
N SER A 112 -10.46 13.40 -6.40
CA SER A 112 -9.79 14.32 -7.32
C SER A 112 -8.31 14.51 -7.00
N GLY A 113 -7.97 14.72 -5.72
CA GLY A 113 -6.58 14.89 -5.30
C GLY A 113 -5.73 13.65 -5.56
N PHE A 114 -6.20 12.45 -5.18
CA PHE A 114 -5.44 11.22 -5.45
C PHE A 114 -5.29 10.94 -6.95
N ASN A 115 -6.28 11.33 -7.75
CA ASN A 115 -6.19 11.19 -9.19
C ASN A 115 -5.19 12.19 -9.78
N ALA A 116 -5.13 13.43 -9.26
CA ALA A 116 -4.16 14.44 -9.71
C ALA A 116 -2.72 13.97 -9.49
N GLU A 117 -2.39 13.48 -8.30
CA GLU A 117 -1.05 12.89 -8.02
C GLU A 117 -0.66 11.80 -9.02
N VAL A 118 -1.63 10.98 -9.44
CA VAL A 118 -1.37 9.95 -10.46
C VAL A 118 -1.34 10.55 -11.86
N ASP A 119 -2.12 11.60 -12.18
CA ASP A 119 -2.05 12.31 -13.46
C ASP A 119 -0.65 12.85 -13.71
N ASP A 120 0.00 13.37 -12.67
CA ASP A 120 1.35 13.93 -12.74
C ASP A 120 2.42 12.86 -13.03
N LEU A 121 2.29 11.67 -12.44
CA LEU A 121 3.25 10.57 -12.65
C LEU A 121 2.95 9.70 -13.88
N TRP A 122 1.68 9.65 -14.32
CA TRP A 122 1.25 8.67 -15.30
C TRP A 122 2.01 8.69 -16.62
N PRO A 123 2.35 9.84 -17.22
CA PRO A 123 3.11 9.86 -18.48
C PRO A 123 4.47 9.14 -18.37
N LEU A 124 5.13 9.25 -17.22
CA LEU A 124 6.42 8.59 -16.97
C LEU A 124 6.25 7.08 -16.66
N LEU A 125 5.19 6.74 -15.92
CA LEU A 125 4.84 5.35 -15.61
C LEU A 125 4.39 4.60 -16.87
N GLU A 126 3.54 5.21 -17.69
CA GLU A 126 2.94 4.60 -18.87
C GLU A 126 4.02 4.11 -19.84
N GLN A 127 5.02 4.93 -20.13
CA GLN A 127 6.14 4.55 -20.99
C GLN A 127 6.83 3.27 -20.47
N SER A 128 7.15 3.21 -19.16
CA SER A 128 7.82 2.06 -18.57
C SER A 128 6.94 0.81 -18.52
N VAL A 129 5.63 1.00 -18.36
CA VAL A 129 4.64 -0.08 -18.30
C VAL A 129 4.35 -0.67 -19.68
N GLU A 130 4.31 0.16 -20.73
CA GLU A 130 4.09 -0.29 -22.12
C GLU A 130 5.16 -1.26 -22.60
N GLU A 131 6.40 -1.05 -22.19
CA GLU A 131 7.54 -1.90 -22.58
C GLU A 131 7.64 -3.16 -21.71
N ASN A 132 6.95 -3.20 -20.55
CA ASN A 132 7.06 -4.30 -19.61
C ASN A 132 6.23 -5.52 -20.00
N GLN A 133 6.87 -6.68 -20.07
CA GLN A 133 6.23 -7.98 -20.32
C GLN A 133 6.13 -8.86 -19.06
N ARG A 134 6.69 -8.42 -17.96
CA ARG A 134 6.71 -9.15 -16.68
C ARG A 134 5.41 -8.93 -15.89
N PRO A 135 5.03 -9.85 -14.97
CA PRO A 135 4.00 -9.60 -13.99
C PRO A 135 4.23 -8.29 -13.24
N MET A 136 3.17 -7.49 -13.09
CA MET A 136 3.24 -6.19 -12.44
C MET A 136 2.60 -6.21 -11.07
N TRP A 137 3.31 -5.65 -10.09
CA TRP A 137 2.90 -5.55 -8.71
C TRP A 137 2.85 -4.08 -8.30
N PHE A 138 1.85 -3.71 -7.54
CA PHE A 138 1.66 -2.33 -7.10
C PHE A 138 1.64 -2.27 -5.58
N ALA A 139 2.34 -1.30 -5.00
CA ALA A 139 2.28 -1.10 -3.56
C ALA A 139 2.41 0.37 -3.16
N GLY A 140 1.96 0.66 -1.94
CA GLY A 140 2.12 1.96 -1.33
C GLY A 140 1.49 2.05 0.04
N HIS A 141 1.98 3.01 0.80
CA HIS A 141 1.50 3.35 2.13
C HIS A 141 0.72 4.68 2.06
N SER A 142 -0.34 4.79 2.85
CA SER A 142 -1.07 6.06 2.97
C SER A 142 -1.60 6.55 1.62
N LEU A 143 -1.35 7.81 1.23
CA LEU A 143 -1.64 8.36 -0.09
C LEU A 143 -1.04 7.50 -1.21
N GLY A 144 0.19 7.00 -1.05
CA GLY A 144 0.82 6.11 -2.03
C GLY A 144 0.04 4.82 -2.27
N GLY A 145 -0.69 4.32 -1.25
CA GLY A 145 -1.61 3.19 -1.40
C GLY A 145 -2.83 3.52 -2.27
N ALA A 146 -3.35 4.75 -2.18
CA ALA A 146 -4.40 5.23 -3.08
C ALA A 146 -3.87 5.37 -4.52
N MET A 147 -2.68 5.97 -4.68
CA MET A 147 -2.01 6.11 -5.98
C MET A 147 -1.75 4.74 -6.63
N ALA A 148 -1.20 3.78 -5.90
CA ALA A 148 -0.96 2.41 -6.37
C ALA A 148 -2.26 1.74 -6.87
N THR A 149 -3.38 1.96 -6.16
CA THR A 149 -4.70 1.44 -6.56
C THR A 149 -5.19 2.10 -7.86
N ILE A 150 -4.95 3.40 -8.04
CA ILE A 150 -5.34 4.14 -9.26
C ILE A 150 -4.44 3.74 -10.42
N CYS A 151 -3.12 3.62 -10.21
CA CYS A 151 -2.17 3.16 -11.25
C CYS A 151 -2.55 1.77 -11.79
N ALA A 152 -2.84 0.81 -10.90
CA ALA A 152 -3.33 -0.51 -11.31
C ALA A 152 -4.64 -0.43 -12.10
N GLY A 153 -5.55 0.49 -11.73
CA GLY A 153 -6.78 0.77 -12.47
C GLY A 153 -6.52 1.34 -13.86
N ARG A 154 -5.55 2.23 -14.01
CA ARG A 154 -5.15 2.81 -15.31
C ARG A 154 -4.56 1.76 -16.24
N CYS A 155 -3.70 0.88 -15.73
CA CYS A 155 -3.22 -0.26 -16.52
C CYS A 155 -4.35 -1.12 -17.09
N LYS A 156 -5.48 -1.24 -16.38
CA LYS A 156 -6.66 -1.93 -16.88
C LYS A 156 -7.52 -1.13 -17.87
N MET A 157 -7.45 0.19 -17.84
CA MET A 157 -8.16 1.07 -18.79
C MET A 157 -7.38 1.24 -20.09
N SER A 158 -6.05 1.21 -20.02
CA SER A 158 -5.17 1.30 -21.17
C SER A 158 -5.06 -0.05 -21.89
N ASN A 159 -4.70 -0.01 -23.16
CA ASN A 159 -4.42 -1.22 -23.96
C ASN A 159 -3.01 -1.78 -23.71
N ILE A 160 -2.46 -1.55 -22.51
CA ILE A 160 -1.13 -2.01 -22.13
C ILE A 160 -1.15 -3.54 -21.97
N PRO A 161 -0.18 -4.27 -22.56
CA PRO A 161 -0.19 -5.74 -22.56
C PRO A 161 -0.05 -6.36 -21.17
N SER A 162 0.53 -5.62 -20.21
CA SER A 162 0.78 -6.13 -18.87
C SER A 162 -0.46 -6.01 -17.99
N ASN A 163 -0.85 -7.14 -17.37
CA ASN A 163 -1.92 -7.15 -16.41
C ASN A 163 -1.38 -7.00 -14.98
N PRO A 164 -1.96 -6.11 -14.16
CA PRO A 164 -1.64 -6.03 -12.74
C PRO A 164 -1.88 -7.37 -12.04
N SER A 165 -0.83 -7.91 -11.41
CA SER A 165 -0.89 -9.19 -10.70
C SER A 165 -1.55 -9.06 -9.33
N ALA A 166 -1.14 -8.05 -8.54
CA ALA A 166 -1.78 -7.71 -7.28
C ALA A 166 -1.40 -6.29 -6.80
N ILE A 167 -2.17 -5.80 -5.84
CA ILE A 167 -1.95 -4.55 -5.13
C ILE A 167 -1.77 -4.85 -3.64
N PHE A 168 -0.75 -4.25 -3.02
CA PHE A 168 -0.50 -4.32 -1.59
C PHE A 168 -0.52 -2.92 -1.01
N THR A 169 -1.43 -2.64 -0.10
CA THR A 169 -1.52 -1.31 0.51
C THR A 169 -1.54 -1.37 2.02
N PHE A 170 -0.93 -0.38 2.64
CA PHE A 170 -0.77 -0.24 4.07
C PHE A 170 -1.36 1.11 4.49
N GLY A 171 -2.36 1.10 5.34
CA GLY A 171 -3.02 2.34 5.77
C GLY A 171 -3.68 3.17 4.65
N SER A 172 -4.04 2.57 3.52
CA SER A 172 -4.56 3.30 2.36
C SER A 172 -5.97 3.85 2.58
N PRO A 173 -6.25 5.11 2.17
CA PRO A 173 -7.58 5.67 2.15
C PRO A 173 -8.47 5.05 1.05
N ARG A 174 -9.75 5.42 1.01
CA ARG A 174 -10.68 5.00 -0.04
C ARG A 174 -10.49 5.85 -1.30
N VAL A 175 -10.29 5.20 -2.44
CA VAL A 175 -9.91 5.89 -3.68
C VAL A 175 -11.10 6.34 -4.53
N GLY A 176 -12.23 5.64 -4.47
CA GLY A 176 -13.33 5.93 -5.39
C GLY A 176 -14.64 5.26 -5.04
N ASN A 177 -15.61 5.39 -5.93
CA ASN A 177 -16.95 4.83 -5.74
C ASN A 177 -17.01 3.32 -6.09
N LYS A 178 -18.14 2.69 -5.77
CA LYS A 178 -18.37 1.27 -6.01
C LYS A 178 -18.16 0.88 -7.47
N ARG A 179 -18.53 1.75 -8.43
CA ARG A 179 -18.39 1.45 -9.87
C ARG A 179 -16.91 1.35 -10.25
N TYR A 180 -16.09 2.30 -9.82
CA TYR A 180 -14.65 2.27 -10.06
C TYR A 180 -13.97 1.06 -9.40
N ILE A 181 -14.26 0.80 -8.14
CA ILE A 181 -13.69 -0.32 -7.40
C ILE A 181 -14.05 -1.66 -8.05
N ASN A 182 -15.28 -1.80 -8.52
CA ASN A 182 -15.71 -3.01 -9.25
C ASN A 182 -15.03 -3.17 -10.62
N PHE A 183 -14.58 -2.09 -11.22
CA PHE A 183 -13.83 -2.13 -12.48
C PHE A 183 -12.39 -2.61 -12.27
N VAL A 184 -11.69 -2.06 -11.27
CA VAL A 184 -10.28 -2.38 -11.02
C VAL A 184 -10.05 -3.89 -10.86
N ARG A 185 -10.81 -4.58 -10.02
CA ARG A 185 -10.83 -6.06 -9.83
C ARG A 185 -9.44 -6.73 -9.91
N VAL A 186 -8.41 -6.05 -9.44
CA VAL A 186 -7.08 -6.62 -9.25
C VAL A 186 -7.05 -7.24 -7.85
N PRO A 187 -6.43 -8.42 -7.65
CA PRO A 187 -6.18 -8.93 -6.30
C PRO A 187 -5.55 -7.85 -5.44
N HIS A 188 -6.20 -7.47 -4.33
CA HIS A 188 -5.75 -6.35 -3.51
C HIS A 188 -5.73 -6.76 -2.04
N TYR A 189 -4.55 -6.75 -1.45
CA TYR A 189 -4.27 -7.04 -0.05
C TYR A 189 -4.14 -5.72 0.70
N ARG A 190 -5.16 -5.37 1.47
CA ARG A 190 -5.26 -4.08 2.13
C ARG A 190 -5.05 -4.24 3.63
N TRP A 191 -3.85 -3.90 4.07
CA TRP A 191 -3.46 -3.95 5.46
C TRP A 191 -3.99 -2.74 6.23
N VAL A 192 -4.58 -3.02 7.38
CA VAL A 192 -5.17 -2.02 8.30
C VAL A 192 -4.69 -2.34 9.71
N ASN A 193 -3.94 -1.42 10.29
CA ASN A 193 -3.43 -1.56 11.65
C ASN A 193 -4.40 -0.88 12.63
N ASN A 194 -4.99 -1.66 13.51
CA ASN A 194 -5.82 -1.26 14.64
C ASN A 194 -6.75 -0.05 14.31
N ASN A 195 -6.47 1.09 14.91
CA ASN A 195 -7.28 2.31 14.77
C ASN A 195 -6.79 3.28 13.69
N ASP A 196 -5.96 2.83 12.75
CA ASP A 196 -5.50 3.67 11.65
C ASP A 196 -6.67 4.41 10.97
N VAL A 197 -6.74 5.72 11.22
CA VAL A 197 -7.84 6.58 10.77
C VAL A 197 -7.80 6.88 9.29
N VAL A 198 -6.62 6.81 8.66
CA VAL A 198 -6.45 7.08 7.24
C VAL A 198 -7.28 6.11 6.42
N THR A 199 -7.39 4.87 6.85
CA THR A 199 -8.21 3.85 6.19
C THR A 199 -9.71 4.16 6.22
N ARG A 200 -10.14 5.13 7.03
CA ARG A 200 -11.56 5.49 7.21
C ARG A 200 -11.99 6.66 6.33
N VAL A 201 -11.05 7.35 5.70
CA VAL A 201 -11.33 8.50 4.83
C VAL A 201 -11.15 8.16 3.35
N PRO A 202 -11.81 8.87 2.44
CA PRO A 202 -13.05 9.61 2.68
C PRO A 202 -14.18 8.69 3.16
N PRO A 203 -15.16 9.23 3.91
CA PRO A 203 -16.20 8.39 4.53
C PRO A 203 -17.15 7.77 3.51
N THR A 204 -17.72 6.61 3.90
CA THR A 204 -18.59 5.82 3.01
C THR A 204 -19.89 6.49 2.61
N TRP A 205 -20.42 7.44 3.43
CA TRP A 205 -21.63 8.18 3.07
C TRP A 205 -21.44 9.16 1.90
N LEU A 206 -20.18 9.53 1.58
CA LEU A 206 -19.84 10.28 0.37
C LEU A 206 -19.74 9.36 -0.87
N GLY A 207 -20.07 8.10 -0.73
CA GLY A 207 -20.10 7.13 -1.81
C GLY A 207 -18.79 6.36 -2.04
N TYR A 208 -17.73 6.67 -1.27
CA TYR A 208 -16.44 6.00 -1.37
C TYR A 208 -16.47 4.56 -0.85
N ARG A 209 -15.66 3.70 -1.46
CA ARG A 209 -15.51 2.29 -1.09
C ARG A 209 -14.06 1.88 -1.15
N HIS A 210 -13.73 0.86 -0.39
CA HIS A 210 -12.47 0.14 -0.53
C HIS A 210 -12.56 -0.95 -1.59
N SER A 211 -11.43 -1.22 -2.26
CA SER A 211 -11.21 -2.42 -3.07
C SER A 211 -10.53 -3.51 -2.24
N GLY A 212 -10.59 -4.73 -2.73
CA GLY A 212 -9.81 -5.84 -2.21
C GLY A 212 -10.23 -6.34 -0.84
N GLN A 213 -9.33 -7.16 -0.28
CA GLN A 213 -9.51 -7.82 1.00
C GLN A 213 -8.83 -7.02 2.12
N GLU A 214 -9.58 -6.74 3.18
CA GLU A 214 -9.03 -6.18 4.40
C GLU A 214 -8.29 -7.25 5.19
N ILE A 215 -7.04 -6.96 5.53
CA ILE A 215 -6.21 -7.74 6.44
C ILE A 215 -6.01 -6.86 7.67
N TYR A 216 -6.68 -7.22 8.77
CA TYR A 216 -6.73 -6.39 9.96
C TYR A 216 -5.77 -6.89 11.03
N LEU A 217 -4.94 -6.00 11.53
CA LEU A 217 -4.10 -6.16 12.71
C LEU A 217 -4.84 -5.55 13.90
N ASP A 218 -5.00 -6.30 14.98
CA ASP A 218 -5.64 -5.79 16.20
C ASP A 218 -4.67 -4.96 17.07
N SER A 219 -5.12 -4.55 18.25
CA SER A 219 -4.32 -3.74 19.18
C SER A 219 -3.04 -4.44 19.66
N ASP A 220 -2.98 -5.75 19.59
CA ASP A 220 -1.82 -6.55 19.97
C ASP A 220 -0.94 -6.88 18.75
N GLY A 221 -1.31 -6.38 17.56
CA GLY A 221 -0.64 -6.64 16.30
C GLY A 221 -0.88 -8.03 15.72
N GLU A 222 -1.85 -8.75 16.28
CA GLU A 222 -2.20 -10.09 15.80
C GLU A 222 -3.15 -10.02 14.59
N LEU A 223 -2.96 -10.96 13.66
CA LEU A 223 -3.86 -11.11 12.53
C LEU A 223 -5.23 -11.55 13.00
N SER A 224 -6.19 -10.65 12.95
CA SER A 224 -7.51 -10.91 13.46
C SER A 224 -8.50 -11.27 12.36
N ARG A 225 -9.11 -12.47 12.47
CA ARG A 225 -10.33 -12.85 11.75
C ARG A 225 -11.56 -12.29 12.45
N LEU A 226 -11.56 -10.99 12.76
CA LEU A 226 -12.67 -10.42 13.50
C LEU A 226 -13.99 -10.59 12.74
N THR A 227 -14.96 -11.19 13.41
CA THR A 227 -16.37 -11.06 13.01
C THR A 227 -16.73 -9.57 13.02
N SER A 228 -17.64 -9.17 12.14
CA SER A 228 -18.08 -7.77 11.99
C SER A 228 -18.44 -7.10 13.33
N TRP A 229 -18.83 -7.88 14.33
CA TRP A 229 -19.22 -7.42 15.67
C TRP A 229 -18.00 -7.04 16.54
N ARG A 230 -16.93 -7.81 16.52
CA ARG A 230 -15.70 -7.47 17.26
C ARG A 230 -15.01 -6.25 16.65
N ARG A 231 -14.99 -6.11 15.31
CA ARG A 231 -14.54 -4.89 14.62
C ARG A 231 -15.33 -3.66 15.07
N PHE A 232 -16.64 -3.80 15.26
CA PHE A 232 -17.49 -2.72 15.75
C PHE A 232 -17.15 -2.36 17.20
N SER A 233 -16.93 -3.34 18.08
CA SER A 233 -16.63 -3.08 19.50
C SER A 233 -15.22 -2.44 19.67
N ASP A 234 -14.21 -2.88 18.94
CA ASP A 234 -12.88 -2.26 18.96
C ASP A 234 -12.93 -0.83 18.41
N ARG A 235 -13.71 -0.61 17.34
CA ARG A 235 -13.96 0.74 16.81
C ARG A 235 -14.67 1.65 17.80
N MET A 236 -15.59 1.14 18.59
CA MET A 236 -16.32 1.92 19.61
C MET A 236 -15.46 2.20 20.85
N ARG A 237 -14.58 1.29 21.27
CA ARG A 237 -13.62 1.52 22.36
C ARG A 237 -12.62 2.62 21.98
N GLY A 238 -12.17 2.67 20.73
CA GLY A 238 -11.29 3.74 20.22
C GLY A 238 -11.96 5.11 20.22
N VAL A 239 -13.25 5.22 19.93
CA VAL A 239 -13.97 6.51 19.84
C VAL A 239 -14.18 7.15 21.22
N GLY A 240 -14.43 6.36 22.28
CA GLY A 240 -14.70 6.90 23.63
C GLY A 240 -13.47 7.51 24.32
N GLY A 241 -12.26 7.03 24.04
CA GLY A 241 -11.01 7.58 24.58
C GLY A 241 -10.37 8.68 23.71
N ALA A 242 -10.75 8.73 22.47
CA ALA A 242 -10.09 9.53 21.43
C ALA A 242 -10.46 11.02 21.44
N LEU A 243 -11.59 11.40 22.02
CA LEU A 243 -12.02 12.81 22.04
C LEU A 243 -11.10 13.70 22.90
N LEU A 244 -10.30 13.13 23.78
CA LEU A 244 -9.41 13.83 24.71
C LEU A 244 -7.90 13.63 24.45
N ARG A 245 -7.50 12.72 23.52
CA ARG A 245 -6.09 12.41 23.19
C ARG A 245 -5.78 12.40 21.69
N TRP A 246 -6.43 13.23 20.94
CA TRP A 246 -6.63 13.15 19.47
C TRP A 246 -5.38 13.27 18.59
N GLU A 247 -4.22 13.64 19.08
CA GLU A 247 -3.09 13.98 18.20
C GLU A 247 -1.89 13.01 18.23
N ILE A 248 -1.69 12.21 19.26
CA ILE A 248 -0.44 11.44 19.41
C ILE A 248 -0.59 9.95 19.06
N ASP A 249 -1.69 9.30 19.44
CA ASP A 249 -1.85 7.85 19.24
C ASP A 249 -2.30 7.45 17.81
N TYR A 250 -2.93 8.37 17.09
CA TYR A 250 -3.47 8.07 15.74
C TYR A 250 -2.40 7.91 14.66
N PHE A 251 -1.28 8.62 14.79
CA PHE A 251 -0.15 8.49 13.86
C PHE A 251 0.71 7.26 14.16
N ALA A 252 0.68 6.75 15.38
CA ALA A 252 1.42 5.54 15.73
C ALA A 252 0.88 4.34 14.93
N ASP A 253 -0.44 4.12 14.91
CA ASP A 253 -1.07 3.02 14.18
C ASP A 253 -0.89 3.13 12.65
N HIS A 254 -0.60 4.33 12.13
CA HIS A 254 -0.33 4.59 10.72
C HIS A 254 1.14 4.39 10.34
N SER A 255 2.02 4.05 11.27
CA SER A 255 3.46 3.90 11.04
C SER A 255 3.80 2.65 10.23
N MET A 256 4.60 2.80 9.16
CA MET A 256 5.14 1.66 8.39
C MET A 256 6.01 0.74 9.23
N VAL A 257 6.69 1.26 10.24
CA VAL A 257 7.49 0.45 11.16
C VAL A 257 6.61 -0.55 11.90
N GLN A 258 5.42 -0.13 12.37
CA GLN A 258 4.47 -1.03 13.01
C GLN A 258 3.90 -2.06 12.04
N TYR A 259 3.48 -1.65 10.84
CA TYR A 259 3.02 -2.59 9.81
C TYR A 259 4.05 -3.68 9.54
N ILE A 260 5.31 -3.31 9.31
CA ILE A 260 6.41 -4.27 9.05
C ILE A 260 6.60 -5.20 10.25
N HIS A 261 6.68 -4.65 11.46
CA HIS A 261 6.88 -5.43 12.69
C HIS A 261 5.78 -6.49 12.88
N HIS A 262 4.52 -6.11 12.72
CA HIS A 262 3.39 -7.04 12.90
C HIS A 262 3.33 -8.09 11.78
N ILE A 263 3.62 -7.72 10.53
CA ILE A 263 3.68 -8.67 9.42
C ILE A 263 4.83 -9.66 9.62
N GLN A 264 6.00 -9.19 10.07
CA GLN A 264 7.14 -10.04 10.40
C GLN A 264 6.79 -11.03 11.52
N ASN A 265 6.19 -10.56 12.61
CA ASN A 265 5.75 -11.44 13.71
C ASN A 265 4.76 -12.50 13.24
N ALA A 266 3.79 -12.13 12.39
CA ALA A 266 2.84 -13.08 11.83
C ALA A 266 3.52 -14.14 10.95
N LEU A 267 4.53 -13.74 10.17
CA LEU A 267 5.32 -14.64 9.35
C LEU A 267 6.14 -15.61 10.20
N ASP A 268 6.78 -15.12 11.28
CA ASP A 268 7.61 -15.93 12.18
C ASP A 268 6.75 -16.92 13.00
N GLN A 269 5.58 -16.49 13.49
CA GLN A 269 4.63 -17.39 14.15
C GLN A 269 4.18 -18.50 13.22
N HIS A 270 3.92 -18.16 11.95
CA HIS A 270 3.55 -19.15 10.95
C HIS A 270 4.69 -20.15 10.68
N ARG A 271 5.92 -19.69 10.50
CA ARG A 271 7.11 -20.55 10.31
C ARG A 271 7.36 -21.49 11.50
N CYS A 272 7.02 -21.05 12.71
CA CYS A 272 7.09 -21.86 13.94
C CYS A 272 5.90 -22.82 14.12
N GLY A 273 4.94 -22.89 13.21
CA GLY A 273 3.73 -23.73 13.33
C GLY A 273 2.79 -23.31 14.46
N LYS A 274 2.92 -22.07 14.98
CA LYS A 274 2.11 -21.52 16.07
C LYS A 274 0.82 -20.85 15.60
N SER A 275 0.62 -20.71 14.29
CA SER A 275 -0.57 -20.10 13.72
C SER A 275 -1.25 -21.00 12.70
N ASP A 276 -2.58 -21.11 12.79
CA ASP A 276 -3.45 -21.84 11.85
C ASP A 276 -3.71 -21.07 10.54
N TYR A 277 -2.92 -20.04 10.25
CA TYR A 277 -3.08 -19.30 9.00
C TYR A 277 -2.72 -20.20 7.82
N ARG A 278 -3.73 -20.64 7.07
CA ARG A 278 -3.50 -21.34 5.81
C ARG A 278 -2.77 -20.38 4.86
N LEU A 279 -1.52 -20.66 4.53
CA LEU A 279 -0.74 -19.90 3.55
C LEU A 279 -1.28 -20.04 2.12
N SER A 280 -2.06 -21.09 1.88
CA SER A 280 -2.85 -21.22 0.66
C SER A 280 -4.07 -20.31 0.77
N HIS A 281 -3.90 -19.07 0.36
CA HIS A 281 -4.96 -18.10 0.08
C HIS A 281 -5.82 -17.61 1.26
N PRO A 282 -5.75 -16.32 1.62
CA PRO A 282 -6.88 -15.68 2.25
C PRO A 282 -7.96 -15.55 1.16
N LEU A 283 -9.04 -16.31 1.29
CA LEU A 283 -10.37 -16.17 0.69
C LEU A 283 -10.54 -15.10 -0.43
N LEU A 284 -9.71 -15.11 -1.45
CA LEU A 284 -10.08 -14.51 -2.71
C LEU A 284 -10.92 -15.56 -3.46
N PRO A 285 -12.10 -15.23 -3.98
CA PRO A 285 -12.74 -16.11 -4.93
C PRO A 285 -11.72 -16.32 -6.06
N GLU A 286 -11.49 -17.60 -6.41
CA GLU A 286 -10.72 -17.94 -7.59
C GLU A 286 -11.24 -17.09 -8.75
N VAL A 287 -10.39 -16.23 -9.29
CA VAL A 287 -10.66 -15.62 -10.58
C VAL A 287 -10.47 -16.76 -11.56
N THR A 288 -11.54 -17.54 -11.76
CA THR A 288 -11.59 -18.48 -12.87
C THR A 288 -11.37 -17.67 -14.13
N ALA A 289 -10.20 -17.83 -14.74
CA ALA A 289 -9.92 -17.37 -16.07
C ALA A 289 -10.95 -18.04 -17.00
N THR A 290 -11.90 -17.27 -17.46
CA THR A 290 -12.75 -17.58 -18.62
C THR A 290 -12.58 -16.48 -19.65
#